data_4628edfc63b8e39be5e909758a36cd04
#
_entry.id   4628edfc63b8e39be5e909758a36cd04
#
_cell.length_a   1.000
_cell.length_b   1.000
_cell.length_c   1.000
_cell.angle_alpha   90.00
_cell.angle_beta   90.00
_cell.angle_gamma   90.00
#
_symmetry.space_group_name_H-M   'P 1'
#
loop_
_entity.id
_entity.type
_entity.pdbx_description
1 polymer ?
#
loop_
_entity_poly.entity_id
_entity_poly.type
_entity_poly.pdbx_seq_one_letter_code
_entity_poly.pdbx_strand_id
1 'polypeptide(L)'
;MNRTSPPKRTTIYDLAELAGTSASAVSAVLNGNWKKRRISAKLAERITKLAEEQGYALNMQASVLRRERSKIIGMIVPKYDNRYFASIVEQFEMLARERGLFPIITCTQRDPALEVEAARAMLSYQVDCLIATGATDPDRIVDLCAAAGVRTVNLDLPGSRAPSVISDNYGGALELTRRVLANCERESGEKAPLLFVGGRGTDHNTMERVRGFRDAHAEAGVAVDEDLVMTCGYAPEKAENAMKQLAERKNPLPRGMFVNSTISLEGVMRWIRRSGRYAERMPQLGCFDWDPFVAMLGDHIEMVRQDVPKMLEAVFGIIDSGATDLTVVQIPPIVEKIG
;
A
#
# COMPACT_ATOMS: atom_id res chain seq x y z
N MET A 1 -2.50 10.65 -48.82
CA MET A 1 -2.42 10.88 -47.37
C MET A 1 -0.95 11.10 -47.01
N ASN A 2 -0.53 12.35 -46.86
CA ASN A 2 0.83 12.71 -46.43
C ASN A 2 1.04 12.27 -45.00
N ARG A 3 1.85 11.27 -44.74
CA ARG A 3 2.37 10.94 -43.44
C ARG A 3 3.40 12.02 -43.06
N THR A 4 2.98 13.04 -42.34
CA THR A 4 3.91 13.95 -41.66
C THR A 4 4.68 13.14 -40.61
N SER A 5 5.99 13.03 -40.81
CA SER A 5 6.90 12.46 -39.81
C SER A 5 6.68 13.13 -38.46
N PRO A 6 6.69 12.40 -37.33
CA PRO A 6 6.56 13.02 -36.02
C PRO A 6 7.67 14.07 -35.85
N PRO A 7 7.39 15.20 -35.18
CA PRO A 7 8.37 16.26 -34.95
C PRO A 7 9.60 15.68 -34.27
N LYS A 8 10.77 15.95 -34.82
CA LYS A 8 12.06 15.51 -34.24
C LYS A 8 12.22 16.12 -32.85
N ARG A 9 12.44 15.29 -31.84
CA ARG A 9 12.68 15.76 -30.48
C ARG A 9 13.96 16.60 -30.44
N THR A 10 13.87 17.82 -29.87
CA THR A 10 15.01 18.68 -29.63
C THR A 10 16.03 17.97 -28.74
N THR A 11 17.30 18.00 -29.10
CA THR A 11 18.40 17.38 -28.35
C THR A 11 19.18 18.43 -27.57
N ILE A 12 20.02 17.99 -26.63
CA ILE A 12 20.92 18.89 -25.90
C ILE A 12 21.92 19.62 -26.83
N TYR A 13 22.25 19.03 -27.96
CA TYR A 13 23.13 19.62 -28.97
C TYR A 13 22.42 20.74 -29.73
N ASP A 14 21.15 20.55 -30.08
CA ASP A 14 20.32 21.59 -30.71
C ASP A 14 20.17 22.80 -29.78
N LEU A 15 19.97 22.59 -28.47
CA LEU A 15 19.92 23.66 -27.48
C LEU A 15 21.27 24.36 -27.32
N ALA A 16 22.37 23.61 -27.39
CA ALA A 16 23.72 24.19 -27.28
C ALA A 16 24.02 25.13 -28.48
N GLU A 17 23.60 24.70 -29.67
CA GLU A 17 23.72 25.52 -30.89
C GLU A 17 22.86 26.79 -30.79
N LEU A 18 21.58 26.67 -30.41
CA LEU A 18 20.67 27.82 -30.25
C LEU A 18 21.13 28.79 -29.15
N ALA A 19 21.73 28.28 -28.09
CA ALA A 19 22.26 29.09 -26.99
C ALA A 19 23.68 29.64 -27.27
N GLY A 20 24.35 29.23 -28.37
CA GLY A 20 25.72 29.64 -28.67
C GLY A 20 26.73 29.16 -27.61
N THR A 21 26.57 27.91 -27.12
CA THR A 21 27.41 27.36 -26.04
C THR A 21 27.65 25.86 -26.24
N SER A 22 28.34 25.21 -25.29
CA SER A 22 28.58 23.79 -25.35
C SER A 22 27.44 22.98 -24.72
N ALA A 23 27.24 21.73 -25.18
CA ALA A 23 26.28 20.80 -24.56
C ALA A 23 26.56 20.55 -23.07
N SER A 24 27.83 20.62 -22.64
CA SER A 24 28.21 20.51 -21.24
C SER A 24 27.75 21.73 -20.40
N ALA A 25 27.76 22.95 -20.98
CA ALA A 25 27.23 24.14 -20.33
C ALA A 25 25.70 24.08 -20.22
N VAL A 26 25.00 23.67 -21.29
CA VAL A 26 23.56 23.42 -21.27
C VAL A 26 23.20 22.42 -20.18
N SER A 27 23.87 21.23 -20.14
CA SER A 27 23.70 20.25 -19.11
C SER A 27 23.91 20.79 -17.69
N ALA A 28 24.93 21.59 -17.48
CA ALA A 28 25.22 22.20 -16.18
C ALA A 28 24.11 23.17 -15.72
N VAL A 29 23.56 23.95 -16.63
CA VAL A 29 22.44 24.87 -16.35
C VAL A 29 21.18 24.10 -16.00
N LEU A 30 20.76 23.19 -16.85
CA LEU A 30 19.53 22.43 -16.67
C LEU A 30 19.55 21.49 -15.42
N ASN A 31 20.76 21.11 -14.97
CA ASN A 31 20.96 20.36 -13.73
C ASN A 31 21.20 21.24 -12.48
N GLY A 32 21.04 22.57 -12.58
CA GLY A 32 21.23 23.50 -11.45
C GLY A 32 22.68 23.72 -11.01
N ASN A 33 23.66 23.17 -11.74
CA ASN A 33 25.09 23.23 -11.38
C ASN A 33 25.85 24.40 -12.01
N TRP A 34 25.14 25.33 -12.63
CA TRP A 34 25.74 26.43 -13.38
C TRP A 34 26.64 27.36 -12.56
N LYS A 35 26.27 27.62 -11.28
CA LYS A 35 27.11 28.38 -10.35
C LYS A 35 28.45 27.69 -10.08
N LYS A 36 28.44 26.39 -9.81
CA LYS A 36 29.65 25.57 -9.60
C LYS A 36 30.55 25.55 -10.85
N ARG A 37 29.96 25.62 -12.03
CA ARG A 37 30.66 25.63 -13.31
C ARG A 37 31.01 27.02 -13.79
N ARG A 38 30.80 28.05 -12.96
CA ARG A 38 31.09 29.46 -13.27
C ARG A 38 30.42 29.97 -14.56
N ILE A 39 29.21 29.49 -14.84
CA ILE A 39 28.39 29.95 -15.96
C ILE A 39 27.66 31.22 -15.48
N SER A 40 27.58 32.25 -16.36
CA SER A 40 26.93 33.52 -16.01
C SER A 40 25.41 33.35 -15.85
N ALA A 41 24.79 34.12 -14.96
CA ALA A 41 23.34 34.08 -14.75
C ALA A 41 22.56 34.35 -16.05
N LYS A 42 23.06 35.33 -16.87
CA LYS A 42 22.46 35.68 -18.17
C LYS A 42 22.44 34.49 -19.16
N LEU A 43 23.51 33.69 -19.20
CA LEU A 43 23.58 32.52 -20.05
C LEU A 43 22.69 31.41 -19.49
N ALA A 44 22.63 31.22 -18.16
CA ALA A 44 21.78 30.25 -17.52
C ALA A 44 20.28 30.53 -17.80
N GLU A 45 19.85 31.77 -17.64
CA GLU A 45 18.48 32.20 -17.95
C GLU A 45 18.13 31.97 -19.44
N ARG A 46 19.05 32.35 -20.36
CA ARG A 46 18.86 32.11 -21.79
C ARG A 46 18.67 30.63 -22.12
N ILE A 47 19.48 29.73 -21.53
CA ILE A 47 19.39 28.29 -21.76
C ILE A 47 18.07 27.76 -21.22
N THR A 48 17.65 28.18 -20.01
CA THR A 48 16.38 27.74 -19.40
C THR A 48 15.20 28.15 -20.29
N LYS A 49 15.18 29.42 -20.74
CA LYS A 49 14.13 29.93 -21.62
C LYS A 49 14.06 29.16 -22.96
N LEU A 50 15.20 28.93 -23.59
CA LEU A 50 15.27 28.14 -24.84
C LEU A 50 14.81 26.70 -24.64
N ALA A 51 15.12 26.08 -23.50
CA ALA A 51 14.66 24.74 -23.20
C ALA A 51 13.12 24.66 -23.06
N GLU A 52 12.52 25.66 -22.40
CA GLU A 52 11.06 25.79 -22.28
C GLU A 52 10.41 26.04 -23.65
N GLU A 53 10.92 26.99 -24.44
CA GLU A 53 10.39 27.32 -25.78
C GLU A 53 10.46 26.12 -26.75
N GLN A 54 11.51 25.32 -26.65
CA GLN A 54 11.72 24.14 -27.51
C GLN A 54 11.07 22.87 -26.96
N GLY A 55 10.35 22.95 -25.81
CA GLY A 55 9.76 21.78 -25.14
C GLY A 55 10.81 20.72 -24.77
N TYR A 56 12.06 21.15 -24.52
CA TYR A 56 13.13 20.24 -24.16
C TYR A 56 13.01 19.80 -22.71
N ALA A 57 12.68 18.52 -22.52
CA ALA A 57 12.80 17.88 -21.21
C ALA A 57 14.18 17.20 -21.10
N LEU A 58 14.85 17.40 -19.97
CA LEU A 58 16.09 16.69 -19.65
C LEU A 58 15.89 15.19 -19.87
N ASN A 59 16.71 14.59 -20.72
CA ASN A 59 16.72 13.15 -20.85
C ASN A 59 17.34 12.55 -19.58
N MET A 60 16.49 12.13 -18.64
CA MET A 60 16.89 11.52 -17.37
C MET A 60 17.80 10.32 -17.60
N GLN A 61 17.56 9.50 -18.63
CA GLN A 61 18.39 8.34 -18.96
C GLN A 61 19.84 8.72 -19.31
N ALA A 62 20.04 9.81 -20.06
CA ALA A 62 21.38 10.32 -20.38
C ALA A 62 22.07 10.95 -19.15
N SER A 63 21.32 11.40 -18.16
CA SER A 63 21.83 11.95 -16.89
C SER A 63 22.25 10.85 -15.92
N VAL A 64 21.52 9.74 -15.89
CA VAL A 64 21.76 8.56 -15.03
C VAL A 64 23.11 7.90 -15.35
N LEU A 65 23.49 7.83 -16.64
CA LEU A 65 24.81 7.31 -17.06
C LEU A 65 26.03 8.06 -16.49
N ARG A 66 25.83 9.23 -15.89
CA ARG A 66 26.88 10.04 -15.25
C ARG A 66 26.74 10.21 -13.74
N ARG A 67 25.66 9.65 -13.15
CA ARG A 67 25.37 9.76 -11.72
C ARG A 67 25.24 8.36 -11.14
N GLU A 68 25.72 8.15 -9.94
CA GLU A 68 25.58 6.91 -9.18
C GLU A 68 24.12 6.61 -8.77
N ARG A 69 23.19 7.58 -8.94
CA ARG A 69 21.78 7.46 -8.55
C ARG A 69 20.84 8.03 -9.60
N SER A 70 19.78 7.31 -9.89
CA SER A 70 18.74 7.71 -10.87
C SER A 70 17.76 8.75 -10.32
N LYS A 71 17.59 8.81 -9.00
CA LYS A 71 16.53 9.53 -8.30
C LYS A 71 15.12 8.99 -8.62
N ILE A 72 15.04 7.76 -9.06
CA ILE A 72 13.78 7.06 -9.30
C ILE A 72 13.57 6.09 -8.15
N ILE A 73 12.35 6.10 -7.58
CA ILE A 73 11.95 5.16 -6.53
C ILE A 73 10.74 4.37 -7.00
N GLY A 74 10.79 3.03 -6.83
CA GLY A 74 9.73 2.14 -7.26
C GLY A 74 8.84 1.68 -6.11
N MET A 75 7.54 1.51 -6.39
CA MET A 75 6.61 0.83 -5.48
C MET A 75 5.72 -0.13 -6.27
N ILE A 76 5.65 -1.38 -5.83
CA ILE A 76 4.59 -2.29 -6.27
C ILE A 76 3.47 -2.28 -5.24
N VAL A 77 2.21 -2.30 -5.71
CA VAL A 77 1.03 -2.35 -4.84
C VAL A 77 0.04 -3.40 -5.33
N PRO A 78 -0.73 -4.04 -4.44
CA PRO A 78 -1.63 -5.12 -4.86
C PRO A 78 -2.91 -4.62 -5.53
N LYS A 79 -3.42 -3.43 -5.18
CA LYS A 79 -4.71 -2.91 -5.66
C LYS A 79 -4.75 -1.38 -5.58
N TYR A 80 -5.35 -0.71 -6.58
CA TYR A 80 -5.63 0.73 -6.53
C TYR A 80 -7.03 1.05 -6.00
N ASP A 81 -7.97 0.13 -6.15
CA ASP A 81 -9.38 0.30 -5.77
C ASP A 81 -9.65 0.06 -4.27
N ASN A 82 -8.63 -0.26 -3.49
CA ASN A 82 -8.70 -0.34 -2.05
C ASN A 82 -8.19 0.97 -1.44
N ARG A 83 -9.00 1.63 -0.61
CA ARG A 83 -8.68 2.91 0.03
C ARG A 83 -7.38 2.86 0.84
N TYR A 84 -7.10 1.77 1.53
CA TYR A 84 -5.85 1.60 2.29
C TYR A 84 -4.62 1.67 1.36
N PHE A 85 -4.61 0.91 0.26
CA PHE A 85 -3.49 0.96 -0.69
C PHE A 85 -3.45 2.27 -1.48
N ALA A 86 -4.61 2.87 -1.78
CA ALA A 86 -4.65 4.19 -2.41
C ALA A 86 -4.01 5.27 -1.51
N SER A 87 -4.27 5.24 -0.20
CA SER A 87 -3.64 6.17 0.74
C SER A 87 -2.13 5.94 0.89
N ILE A 88 -1.66 4.67 0.81
CA ILE A 88 -0.23 4.35 0.77
C ILE A 88 0.42 4.99 -0.48
N VAL A 89 -0.20 4.84 -1.65
CA VAL A 89 0.31 5.42 -2.90
C VAL A 89 0.39 6.94 -2.82
N GLU A 90 -0.66 7.59 -2.36
CA GLU A 90 -0.71 9.05 -2.22
C GLU A 90 0.38 9.56 -1.28
N GLN A 91 0.51 8.96 -0.10
CA GLN A 91 1.53 9.33 0.89
C GLN A 91 2.95 9.05 0.37
N PHE A 92 3.15 7.92 -0.31
CA PHE A 92 4.43 7.59 -0.94
C PHE A 92 4.85 8.61 -1.98
N GLU A 93 3.95 8.99 -2.88
CA GLU A 93 4.25 10.02 -3.90
C GLU A 93 4.60 11.37 -3.29
N MET A 94 3.88 11.78 -2.25
CA MET A 94 4.15 13.03 -1.53
C MET A 94 5.55 13.01 -0.92
N LEU A 95 5.88 11.99 -0.13
CA LEU A 95 7.18 11.87 0.54
C LEU A 95 8.36 11.67 -0.44
N ALA A 96 8.12 11.01 -1.57
CA ALA A 96 9.13 10.88 -2.62
C ALA A 96 9.43 12.23 -3.28
N ARG A 97 8.39 13.01 -3.62
CA ARG A 97 8.56 14.36 -4.22
C ARG A 97 9.27 15.33 -3.28
N GLU A 98 8.96 15.32 -1.98
CA GLU A 98 9.65 16.13 -0.98
C GLU A 98 11.16 15.86 -0.93
N ARG A 99 11.57 14.63 -1.24
CA ARG A 99 12.98 14.20 -1.32
C ARG A 99 13.59 14.39 -2.71
N GLY A 100 12.86 14.98 -3.66
CA GLY A 100 13.30 15.15 -5.04
C GLY A 100 13.49 13.83 -5.78
N LEU A 101 12.74 12.78 -5.39
CA LEU A 101 12.69 11.49 -6.05
C LEU A 101 11.49 11.44 -7.01
N PHE A 102 11.63 10.70 -8.09
CA PHE A 102 10.55 10.43 -9.04
C PHE A 102 9.91 9.06 -8.74
N PRO A 103 8.64 8.99 -8.30
CA PRO A 103 7.99 7.74 -7.98
C PRO A 103 7.49 7.02 -9.24
N ILE A 104 7.72 5.71 -9.31
CA ILE A 104 7.08 4.79 -10.28
C ILE A 104 6.28 3.77 -9.50
N ILE A 105 4.99 3.61 -9.84
CA ILE A 105 4.08 2.71 -9.13
C ILE A 105 3.43 1.76 -10.12
N THR A 106 3.35 0.47 -9.74
CA THR A 106 2.71 -0.56 -10.56
C THR A 106 1.78 -1.42 -9.69
N CYS A 107 0.55 -1.64 -10.19
CA CYS A 107 -0.42 -2.53 -9.56
C CYS A 107 -0.21 -3.98 -10.03
N THR A 108 -0.10 -4.91 -9.07
CA THR A 108 0.20 -6.32 -9.33
C THR A 108 -1.00 -7.26 -9.15
N GLN A 109 -2.14 -6.72 -8.73
CA GLN A 109 -3.40 -7.48 -8.54
C GLN A 109 -3.27 -8.70 -7.61
N ARG A 110 -2.27 -8.74 -6.73
CA ARG A 110 -1.88 -9.89 -5.89
C ARG A 110 -1.49 -11.13 -6.71
N ASP A 111 -1.01 -10.94 -7.93
CA ASP A 111 -0.49 -11.99 -8.78
C ASP A 111 1.03 -12.08 -8.65
N PRO A 112 1.59 -13.20 -8.12
CA PRO A 112 3.03 -13.35 -7.95
C PRO A 112 3.84 -13.24 -9.25
N ALA A 113 3.24 -13.56 -10.41
CA ALA A 113 3.91 -13.42 -11.70
C ALA A 113 4.02 -11.95 -12.09
N LEU A 114 2.94 -11.16 -11.90
CA LEU A 114 2.94 -9.72 -12.13
C LEU A 114 3.85 -8.98 -11.13
N GLU A 115 3.98 -9.46 -9.90
CA GLU A 115 4.93 -8.90 -8.91
C GLU A 115 6.37 -9.00 -9.42
N VAL A 116 6.76 -10.17 -9.93
CA VAL A 116 8.09 -10.40 -10.51
C VAL A 116 8.31 -9.57 -11.78
N GLU A 117 7.33 -9.51 -12.67
CA GLU A 117 7.39 -8.72 -13.89
C GLU A 117 7.55 -7.23 -13.58
N ALA A 118 6.77 -6.70 -12.66
CA ALA A 118 6.85 -5.31 -12.20
C ALA A 118 8.23 -4.99 -11.60
N ALA A 119 8.77 -5.87 -10.76
CA ALA A 119 10.10 -5.69 -10.20
C ALA A 119 11.17 -5.63 -11.30
N ARG A 120 11.15 -6.56 -12.27
CA ARG A 120 12.07 -6.56 -13.41
C ARG A 120 11.95 -5.29 -14.26
N ALA A 121 10.74 -4.83 -14.53
CA ALA A 121 10.50 -3.59 -15.25
C ALA A 121 11.11 -2.39 -14.50
N MET A 122 10.89 -2.28 -13.19
CA MET A 122 11.47 -1.21 -12.38
C MET A 122 13.01 -1.24 -12.35
N LEU A 123 13.60 -2.44 -12.28
CA LEU A 123 15.05 -2.60 -12.40
C LEU A 123 15.57 -2.09 -13.76
N SER A 124 14.84 -2.30 -14.86
CA SER A 124 15.22 -1.77 -16.17
C SER A 124 15.15 -0.24 -16.24
N TYR A 125 14.32 0.41 -15.41
CA TYR A 125 14.28 1.86 -15.21
C TYR A 125 15.32 2.37 -14.22
N GLN A 126 16.18 1.47 -13.68
CA GLN A 126 17.26 1.80 -12.75
C GLN A 126 16.76 2.49 -11.48
N VAL A 127 15.69 1.99 -10.87
CA VAL A 127 15.22 2.52 -9.57
C VAL A 127 16.33 2.43 -8.52
N ASP A 128 16.45 3.46 -7.67
CA ASP A 128 17.43 3.48 -6.57
C ASP A 128 17.01 2.58 -5.39
N CYS A 129 15.69 2.40 -5.24
CA CYS A 129 15.07 1.54 -4.23
C CYS A 129 13.71 1.05 -4.72
N LEU A 130 13.28 -0.14 -4.29
CA LEU A 130 11.96 -0.68 -4.55
C LEU A 130 11.24 -0.97 -3.23
N ILE A 131 9.98 -0.51 -3.12
CA ILE A 131 9.11 -0.81 -1.99
C ILE A 131 8.14 -1.91 -2.44
N ALA A 132 8.25 -3.09 -1.79
CA ALA A 132 7.37 -4.23 -2.04
C ALA A 132 6.16 -4.15 -1.09
N THR A 133 5.05 -3.54 -1.55
CA THR A 133 3.86 -3.33 -0.73
C THR A 133 2.87 -4.49 -0.91
N GLY A 134 2.53 -5.17 0.19
CA GLY A 134 1.56 -6.26 0.18
C GLY A 134 1.88 -7.39 -0.79
N ALA A 135 3.17 -7.59 -1.11
CA ALA A 135 3.63 -8.61 -2.03
C ALA A 135 3.34 -10.02 -1.49
N THR A 136 2.92 -10.91 -2.38
CA THR A 136 2.60 -12.29 -2.02
C THR A 136 3.84 -13.10 -1.64
N ASP A 137 4.97 -12.83 -2.31
CA ASP A 137 6.28 -13.40 -2.03
C ASP A 137 7.32 -12.27 -2.01
N PRO A 138 7.43 -11.51 -0.89
CA PRO A 138 8.34 -10.39 -0.79
C PRO A 138 9.81 -10.80 -0.91
N ASP A 139 10.18 -11.99 -0.41
CA ASP A 139 11.57 -12.44 -0.45
C ASP A 139 12.05 -12.69 -1.89
N ARG A 140 11.18 -13.18 -2.76
CA ARG A 140 11.48 -13.32 -4.19
C ARG A 140 11.76 -11.99 -4.87
N ILE A 141 11.00 -10.94 -4.50
CA ILE A 141 11.24 -9.58 -5.01
C ILE A 141 12.58 -9.05 -4.51
N VAL A 142 12.88 -9.27 -3.24
CA VAL A 142 14.16 -8.87 -2.64
C VAL A 142 15.35 -9.54 -3.36
N ASP A 143 15.26 -10.85 -3.64
CA ASP A 143 16.33 -11.57 -4.35
C ASP A 143 16.61 -11.00 -5.73
N LEU A 144 15.54 -10.66 -6.49
CA LEU A 144 15.69 -10.04 -7.80
C LEU A 144 16.35 -8.67 -7.72
N CYS A 145 15.95 -7.85 -6.76
CA CYS A 145 16.51 -6.51 -6.55
C CYS A 145 17.95 -6.56 -6.07
N ALA A 146 18.26 -7.45 -5.12
CA ALA A 146 19.62 -7.64 -4.58
C ALA A 146 20.60 -8.08 -5.66
N ALA A 147 20.21 -9.00 -6.57
CA ALA A 147 21.01 -9.42 -7.71
C ALA A 147 21.36 -8.26 -8.67
N ALA A 148 20.54 -7.22 -8.71
CA ALA A 148 20.76 -5.99 -9.48
C ALA A 148 21.40 -4.84 -8.66
N GLY A 149 21.74 -5.08 -7.38
CA GLY A 149 22.29 -4.06 -6.48
C GLY A 149 21.28 -3.01 -6.03
N VAL A 150 19.96 -3.28 -6.15
CA VAL A 150 18.89 -2.38 -5.75
C VAL A 150 18.36 -2.78 -4.37
N ARG A 151 18.23 -1.79 -3.49
CA ARG A 151 17.68 -2.00 -2.15
C ARG A 151 16.16 -2.19 -2.20
N THR A 152 15.65 -2.98 -1.24
CA THR A 152 14.21 -3.21 -1.10
C THR A 152 13.78 -2.98 0.34
N VAL A 153 12.56 -2.46 0.51
CA VAL A 153 11.87 -2.38 1.79
C VAL A 153 10.49 -3.02 1.61
N ASN A 154 10.12 -3.94 2.50
CA ASN A 154 8.78 -4.52 2.49
C ASN A 154 7.82 -3.63 3.26
N LEU A 155 6.61 -3.45 2.74
CA LEU A 155 5.54 -2.68 3.37
C LEU A 155 4.26 -3.50 3.40
N ASP A 156 3.51 -3.44 4.49
CA ASP A 156 2.27 -4.15 4.75
C ASP A 156 2.47 -5.65 5.05
N LEU A 157 3.14 -6.41 4.21
CA LEU A 157 3.51 -7.80 4.46
C LEU A 157 5.02 -7.93 4.68
N PRO A 158 5.47 -8.61 5.75
CA PRO A 158 6.89 -8.78 6.02
C PRO A 158 7.52 -9.86 5.15
N GLY A 159 8.82 -9.71 4.90
CA GLY A 159 9.69 -10.74 4.37
C GLY A 159 10.83 -11.05 5.34
N SER A 160 11.67 -12.03 4.98
CA SER A 160 12.82 -12.46 5.80
C SER A 160 14.17 -11.90 5.31
N ARG A 161 14.20 -11.20 4.17
CA ARG A 161 15.44 -10.80 3.48
C ARG A 161 15.62 -9.29 3.29
N ALA A 162 14.65 -8.48 3.71
CA ALA A 162 14.74 -7.03 3.71
C ALA A 162 14.03 -6.46 4.94
N PRO A 163 14.36 -5.20 5.35
CA PRO A 163 13.60 -4.50 6.37
C PRO A 163 12.12 -4.45 6.00
N SER A 164 11.26 -4.58 7.01
CA SER A 164 9.82 -4.61 6.83
C SER A 164 9.13 -3.61 7.73
N VAL A 165 8.15 -2.89 7.21
CA VAL A 165 7.26 -2.01 7.98
C VAL A 165 5.84 -2.55 7.83
N ILE A 166 5.22 -2.89 8.95
CA ILE A 166 3.88 -3.48 8.99
C ILE A 166 3.00 -2.77 10.04
N SER A 167 1.71 -2.91 9.90
CA SER A 167 0.79 -2.55 10.98
C SER A 167 0.86 -3.58 12.12
N ASP A 168 0.64 -3.18 13.37
CA ASP A 168 0.41 -4.13 14.47
C ASP A 168 -0.96 -4.79 14.28
N ASN A 169 -0.96 -5.83 13.45
CA ASN A 169 -2.17 -6.58 13.10
C ASN A 169 -2.75 -7.33 14.31
N TYR A 170 -1.87 -7.83 15.18
CA TYR A 170 -2.28 -8.53 16.39
C TYR A 170 -2.97 -7.60 17.38
N GLY A 171 -2.29 -6.52 17.78
CA GLY A 171 -2.83 -5.57 18.76
C GLY A 171 -4.12 -4.90 18.27
N GLY A 172 -4.16 -4.52 16.98
CA GLY A 172 -5.37 -3.96 16.38
C GLY A 172 -6.55 -4.93 16.36
N ALA A 173 -6.31 -6.21 16.05
CA ALA A 173 -7.35 -7.22 16.05
C ALA A 173 -7.81 -7.59 17.46
N LEU A 174 -6.89 -7.68 18.41
CA LEU A 174 -7.20 -7.93 19.82
C LEU A 174 -8.16 -6.85 20.36
N GLU A 175 -7.81 -5.58 20.17
CA GLU A 175 -8.63 -4.45 20.65
C GLU A 175 -9.98 -4.37 19.93
N LEU A 176 -10.00 -4.53 18.60
CA LEU A 176 -11.24 -4.52 17.83
C LEU A 176 -12.19 -5.63 18.29
N THR A 177 -11.66 -6.84 18.49
CA THR A 177 -12.46 -7.99 18.94
C THR A 177 -13.02 -7.77 20.33
N ARG A 178 -12.24 -7.23 21.27
CA ARG A 178 -12.71 -6.85 22.62
C ARG A 178 -13.91 -5.92 22.55
N ARG A 179 -13.85 -4.90 21.69
CA ARG A 179 -14.95 -3.93 21.52
C ARG A 179 -16.21 -4.57 20.99
N VAL A 180 -16.08 -5.39 19.93
CA VAL A 180 -17.24 -6.09 19.35
C VAL A 180 -17.87 -7.05 20.34
N LEU A 181 -17.07 -7.83 21.11
CA LEU A 181 -17.56 -8.70 22.16
C LEU A 181 -18.33 -7.91 23.24
N ALA A 182 -17.75 -6.79 23.70
CA ALA A 182 -18.39 -5.94 24.70
C ALA A 182 -19.70 -5.31 24.18
N ASN A 183 -19.75 -4.91 22.92
CA ASN A 183 -20.95 -4.39 22.27
C ASN A 183 -22.04 -5.47 22.19
N CYS A 184 -21.69 -6.71 21.78
CA CYS A 184 -22.61 -7.83 21.73
C CYS A 184 -23.15 -8.17 23.13
N GLU A 185 -22.30 -8.23 24.15
CA GLU A 185 -22.70 -8.51 25.53
C GLU A 185 -23.64 -7.42 26.08
N ARG A 186 -23.34 -6.14 25.82
CA ARG A 186 -24.19 -5.02 26.23
C ARG A 186 -25.59 -5.07 25.60
N GLU A 187 -25.68 -5.54 24.37
CA GLU A 187 -26.94 -5.65 23.64
C GLU A 187 -27.78 -6.86 23.99
N SER A 188 -27.13 -8.01 24.24
CA SER A 188 -27.81 -9.29 24.42
C SER A 188 -27.88 -9.76 25.87
N GLY A 189 -27.02 -9.21 26.74
CA GLY A 189 -26.81 -9.71 28.10
C GLY A 189 -26.01 -11.01 28.16
N GLU A 190 -25.55 -11.53 27.03
CA GLU A 190 -24.86 -12.83 26.93
C GLU A 190 -23.54 -12.69 26.16
N LYS A 191 -22.54 -13.45 26.61
CA LYS A 191 -21.27 -13.63 25.91
C LYS A 191 -21.42 -14.75 24.87
N ALA A 192 -21.09 -14.46 23.64
CA ALA A 192 -21.17 -15.44 22.54
C ALA A 192 -19.97 -15.24 21.58
N PRO A 193 -19.54 -16.33 20.91
CA PRO A 193 -18.45 -16.23 19.93
C PRO A 193 -18.84 -15.38 18.72
N LEU A 194 -17.85 -14.63 18.20
CA LEU A 194 -17.98 -13.86 16.99
C LEU A 194 -17.64 -14.70 15.76
N LEU A 195 -18.10 -14.25 14.61
CA LEU A 195 -17.63 -14.73 13.31
C LEU A 195 -16.37 -13.94 12.89
N PHE A 196 -15.33 -14.62 12.44
CA PHE A 196 -14.22 -14.02 11.69
C PHE A 196 -14.40 -14.29 10.20
N VAL A 197 -14.36 -13.25 9.34
CA VAL A 197 -14.56 -13.42 7.90
C VAL A 197 -13.58 -12.57 7.08
N GLY A 198 -12.97 -13.19 6.05
CA GLY A 198 -12.05 -12.55 5.11
C GLY A 198 -10.58 -12.87 5.37
N GLY A 199 -9.72 -12.34 4.52
CA GLY A 199 -8.29 -12.58 4.57
C GLY A 199 -7.87 -13.95 4.06
N ARG A 200 -6.56 -14.12 3.84
CA ARG A 200 -5.95 -15.41 3.45
C ARG A 200 -5.27 -16.03 4.66
N GLY A 201 -5.63 -17.25 5.02
CA GLY A 201 -5.07 -17.96 6.19
C GLY A 201 -3.56 -18.24 6.11
N THR A 202 -2.92 -17.94 4.98
CA THR A 202 -1.48 -18.14 4.77
C THR A 202 -0.69 -16.83 4.81
N ASP A 203 -1.33 -15.66 4.86
CA ASP A 203 -0.60 -14.41 4.97
C ASP A 203 -0.43 -13.96 6.43
N HIS A 204 0.70 -13.29 6.68
CA HIS A 204 1.08 -12.83 8.02
C HIS A 204 -0.02 -11.98 8.68
N ASN A 205 -0.59 -11.02 7.94
CA ASN A 205 -1.57 -10.09 8.49
C ASN A 205 -2.83 -10.81 8.96
N THR A 206 -3.34 -11.75 8.15
CA THR A 206 -4.52 -12.54 8.52
C THR A 206 -4.24 -13.46 9.70
N MET A 207 -3.06 -14.13 9.73
CA MET A 207 -2.68 -14.99 10.86
C MET A 207 -2.60 -14.21 12.17
N GLU A 208 -1.99 -13.04 12.16
CA GLU A 208 -1.88 -12.18 13.35
C GLU A 208 -3.26 -11.63 13.79
N ARG A 209 -4.12 -11.26 12.85
CA ARG A 209 -5.50 -10.84 13.17
C ARG A 209 -6.33 -11.98 13.76
N VAL A 210 -6.22 -13.20 13.22
CA VAL A 210 -6.87 -14.38 13.79
C VAL A 210 -6.32 -14.71 15.17
N ARG A 211 -5.00 -14.54 15.40
CA ARG A 211 -4.38 -14.72 16.72
C ARG A 211 -4.97 -13.73 17.73
N GLY A 212 -4.99 -12.43 17.41
CA GLY A 212 -5.59 -11.40 18.26
C GLY A 212 -7.09 -11.62 18.50
N PHE A 213 -7.82 -12.09 17.49
CA PHE A 213 -9.22 -12.48 17.60
C PHE A 213 -9.43 -13.62 18.62
N ARG A 214 -8.62 -14.67 18.57
CA ARG A 214 -8.69 -15.80 19.51
C ARG A 214 -8.34 -15.41 20.93
N ASP A 215 -7.28 -14.61 21.08
CA ASP A 215 -6.82 -14.17 22.40
C ASP A 215 -7.86 -13.27 23.10
N ALA A 216 -8.53 -12.37 22.35
CA ALA A 216 -9.63 -11.57 22.88
C ALA A 216 -10.83 -12.43 23.35
N HIS A 217 -11.14 -13.50 22.65
CA HIS A 217 -12.17 -14.44 23.06
C HIS A 217 -11.76 -15.19 24.35
N ALA A 218 -10.50 -15.64 24.40
CA ALA A 218 -9.98 -16.31 25.60
C ALA A 218 -10.01 -15.41 26.83
N GLU A 219 -9.63 -14.13 26.70
CA GLU A 219 -9.72 -13.14 27.76
C GLU A 219 -11.15 -12.89 28.24
N ALA A 220 -12.12 -12.92 27.30
CA ALA A 220 -13.54 -12.77 27.62
C ALA A 220 -14.16 -14.04 28.22
N GLY A 221 -13.42 -15.17 28.27
CA GLY A 221 -13.93 -16.46 28.68
C GLY A 221 -14.91 -17.09 27.70
N VAL A 222 -14.81 -16.75 26.42
CA VAL A 222 -15.65 -17.24 25.32
C VAL A 222 -14.84 -18.24 24.48
N ALA A 223 -15.32 -19.46 24.33
CA ALA A 223 -14.67 -20.44 23.44
C ALA A 223 -14.87 -20.02 21.97
N VAL A 224 -13.78 -20.04 21.19
CA VAL A 224 -13.86 -19.83 19.75
C VAL A 224 -14.43 -21.11 19.09
N ASP A 225 -15.42 -20.95 18.25
CA ASP A 225 -15.88 -22.00 17.34
C ASP A 225 -15.09 -21.89 16.04
N GLU A 226 -14.24 -22.87 15.76
CA GLU A 226 -13.35 -22.84 14.58
C GLU A 226 -14.13 -22.81 13.24
N ASP A 227 -15.36 -23.30 13.23
CA ASP A 227 -16.25 -23.15 12.07
C ASP A 227 -16.65 -21.70 11.80
N LEU A 228 -16.46 -20.82 12.79
CA LEU A 228 -16.68 -19.39 12.67
C LEU A 228 -15.41 -18.62 12.25
N VAL A 229 -14.27 -19.28 11.99
CA VAL A 229 -13.04 -18.62 11.49
C VAL A 229 -12.90 -18.88 9.99
N MET A 230 -13.46 -17.97 9.20
CA MET A 230 -13.57 -18.13 7.75
C MET A 230 -12.54 -17.27 6.99
N THR A 231 -11.32 -17.79 6.80
CA THR A 231 -10.27 -17.13 6.00
C THR A 231 -10.48 -17.36 4.50
N CYS A 232 -11.47 -16.68 3.92
CA CYS A 232 -11.95 -16.91 2.55
C CYS A 232 -11.21 -16.14 1.43
N GLY A 233 -10.25 -15.29 1.77
CA GLY A 233 -9.50 -14.45 0.83
C GLY A 233 -10.01 -13.00 0.76
N TYR A 234 -9.37 -12.20 -0.11
CA TYR A 234 -9.65 -10.77 -0.28
C TYR A 234 -10.46 -10.50 -1.55
N ALA A 235 -11.74 -10.85 -1.56
CA ALA A 235 -12.67 -10.44 -2.60
C ALA A 235 -14.10 -10.39 -2.04
N PRO A 236 -14.94 -9.43 -2.46
CA PRO A 236 -16.32 -9.34 -1.99
C PRO A 236 -17.11 -10.63 -2.23
N GLU A 237 -16.95 -11.23 -3.41
CA GLU A 237 -17.65 -12.47 -3.79
C GLU A 237 -17.26 -13.65 -2.89
N LYS A 238 -15.99 -13.71 -2.45
CA LYS A 238 -15.52 -14.75 -1.54
C LYS A 238 -16.13 -14.61 -0.16
N ALA A 239 -16.20 -13.40 0.38
CA ALA A 239 -16.85 -13.13 1.66
C ALA A 239 -18.36 -13.36 1.59
N GLU A 240 -19.03 -12.93 0.50
CA GLU A 240 -20.46 -13.21 0.27
C GLU A 240 -20.75 -14.71 0.24
N ASN A 241 -19.93 -15.49 -0.49
CA ASN A 241 -20.08 -16.95 -0.55
C ASN A 241 -19.81 -17.63 0.80
N ALA A 242 -18.81 -17.15 1.55
CA ALA A 242 -18.54 -17.67 2.89
C ALA A 242 -19.73 -17.46 3.83
N MET A 243 -20.33 -16.27 3.82
CA MET A 243 -21.54 -15.98 4.58
C MET A 243 -22.72 -16.87 4.19
N LYS A 244 -22.90 -17.13 2.89
CA LYS A 244 -23.94 -18.03 2.38
C LYS A 244 -23.75 -19.46 2.91
N GLN A 245 -22.54 -20.01 2.77
CA GLN A 245 -22.20 -21.35 3.26
C GLN A 245 -22.38 -21.49 4.78
N LEU A 246 -22.02 -20.44 5.54
CA LEU A 246 -22.24 -20.44 6.98
C LEU A 246 -23.72 -20.49 7.31
N ALA A 247 -24.55 -19.68 6.64
CA ALA A 247 -26.00 -19.63 6.88
C ALA A 247 -26.76 -20.92 6.54
N GLU A 248 -26.18 -21.75 5.66
CA GLU A 248 -26.72 -23.09 5.35
C GLU A 248 -26.43 -24.12 6.46
N ARG A 249 -25.38 -23.90 7.25
CA ARG A 249 -24.90 -24.81 8.28
C ARG A 249 -25.25 -24.38 9.70
N LYS A 250 -25.39 -23.08 9.96
CA LYS A 250 -25.63 -22.52 11.29
C LYS A 250 -26.87 -21.66 11.35
N ASN A 251 -27.69 -21.91 12.37
CA ASN A 251 -28.83 -21.09 12.75
C ASN A 251 -29.06 -21.22 14.27
N PRO A 252 -29.04 -20.15 15.08
CA PRO A 252 -28.85 -18.76 14.66
C PRO A 252 -27.41 -18.44 14.24
N LEU A 253 -27.26 -17.36 13.46
CA LEU A 253 -25.97 -16.78 13.11
C LEU A 253 -25.41 -15.94 14.26
N PRO A 254 -24.07 -15.78 14.35
CA PRO A 254 -23.45 -14.94 15.37
C PRO A 254 -23.98 -13.50 15.35
N ARG A 255 -24.14 -12.91 16.53
CA ARG A 255 -24.60 -11.51 16.69
C ARG A 255 -23.51 -10.49 16.42
N GLY A 256 -22.25 -10.93 16.38
CA GLY A 256 -21.11 -10.08 16.09
C GLY A 256 -20.15 -10.73 15.11
N MET A 257 -19.43 -9.89 14.38
CA MET A 257 -18.48 -10.32 13.35
C MET A 257 -17.21 -9.47 13.40
N PHE A 258 -16.06 -10.14 13.25
CA PHE A 258 -14.81 -9.51 12.87
C PHE A 258 -14.62 -9.65 11.37
N VAL A 259 -14.56 -8.55 10.66
CA VAL A 259 -14.37 -8.50 9.20
C VAL A 259 -12.94 -8.06 8.91
N ASN A 260 -12.17 -8.91 8.22
CA ASN A 260 -10.73 -8.75 8.06
C ASN A 260 -10.29 -7.53 7.23
N SER A 261 -11.18 -6.98 6.41
CA SER A 261 -10.90 -5.80 5.57
C SER A 261 -12.18 -5.18 5.02
N THR A 262 -12.11 -3.93 4.57
CA THR A 262 -13.25 -3.25 3.90
C THR A 262 -13.71 -3.96 2.62
N ILE A 263 -12.80 -4.65 1.90
CA ILE A 263 -13.17 -5.49 0.74
C ILE A 263 -14.07 -6.66 1.18
N SER A 264 -13.71 -7.32 2.28
CA SER A 264 -14.52 -8.40 2.84
C SER A 264 -15.84 -7.88 3.40
N LEU A 265 -15.84 -6.67 3.99
CA LEU A 265 -17.05 -6.03 4.49
C LEU A 265 -18.06 -5.79 3.38
N GLU A 266 -17.62 -5.38 2.19
CA GLU A 266 -18.51 -5.22 1.04
C GLU A 266 -19.27 -6.54 0.74
N GLY A 267 -18.58 -7.67 0.73
CA GLY A 267 -19.21 -8.99 0.52
C GLY A 267 -20.18 -9.39 1.62
N VAL A 268 -19.80 -9.14 2.88
CA VAL A 268 -20.68 -9.38 4.05
C VAL A 268 -21.96 -8.54 3.93
N MET A 269 -21.83 -7.24 3.64
CA MET A 269 -22.96 -6.33 3.50
C MET A 269 -23.87 -6.67 2.31
N ARG A 270 -23.29 -7.08 1.18
CA ARG A 270 -24.05 -7.59 0.02
C ARG A 270 -24.91 -8.79 0.43
N TRP A 271 -24.31 -9.75 1.16
CA TRP A 271 -25.02 -10.93 1.61
C TRP A 271 -26.12 -10.57 2.63
N ILE A 272 -25.84 -9.75 3.64
CA ILE A 272 -26.83 -9.30 4.63
C ILE A 272 -28.04 -8.71 3.93
N ARG A 273 -27.83 -7.82 2.98
CA ARG A 273 -28.91 -7.16 2.21
C ARG A 273 -29.76 -8.14 1.40
N ARG A 274 -29.11 -9.13 0.75
CA ARG A 274 -29.80 -10.09 -0.12
C ARG A 274 -30.53 -11.16 0.63
N SER A 275 -29.96 -11.62 1.73
CA SER A 275 -30.50 -12.74 2.52
C SER A 275 -31.65 -12.34 3.45
N GLY A 276 -31.72 -11.08 3.86
CA GLY A 276 -32.65 -10.60 4.86
C GLY A 276 -32.46 -11.17 6.27
N ARG A 277 -31.36 -11.94 6.50
CA ARG A 277 -31.15 -12.68 7.75
C ARG A 277 -30.97 -11.78 8.99
N TYR A 278 -30.52 -10.57 8.81
CA TYR A 278 -30.36 -9.57 9.88
C TYR A 278 -31.32 -8.37 9.70
N ALA A 279 -32.48 -8.58 9.04
CA ALA A 279 -33.43 -7.51 8.74
C ALA A 279 -34.01 -6.83 9.99
N GLU A 280 -34.23 -7.63 11.07
CA GLU A 280 -34.76 -7.09 12.34
C GLU A 280 -33.70 -6.40 13.18
N ARG A 281 -32.44 -6.86 13.09
CA ARG A 281 -31.33 -6.32 13.87
C ARG A 281 -30.00 -6.60 13.18
N MET A 282 -29.27 -5.55 12.88
CA MET A 282 -27.91 -5.65 12.34
C MET A 282 -26.95 -6.24 13.36
N PRO A 283 -25.97 -7.09 12.92
CA PRO A 283 -24.94 -7.61 13.81
C PRO A 283 -23.97 -6.49 14.22
N GLN A 284 -23.33 -6.63 15.37
CA GLN A 284 -22.20 -5.79 15.75
C GLN A 284 -21.00 -6.16 14.87
N LEU A 285 -20.44 -5.20 14.18
CA LEU A 285 -19.36 -5.42 13.22
C LEU A 285 -18.07 -4.75 13.72
N GLY A 286 -16.97 -5.48 13.63
CA GLY A 286 -15.63 -4.92 13.67
C GLY A 286 -14.98 -5.05 12.31
N CYS A 287 -14.51 -3.97 11.71
CA CYS A 287 -13.82 -4.00 10.43
C CYS A 287 -12.38 -3.54 10.57
N PHE A 288 -11.43 -4.38 10.12
CA PHE A 288 -10.05 -3.94 9.95
C PHE A 288 -9.95 -3.19 8.62
N ASP A 289 -9.21 -2.09 8.60
CA ASP A 289 -9.21 -0.99 7.64
C ASP A 289 -10.39 -0.02 7.83
N TRP A 290 -10.12 1.25 7.55
CA TRP A 290 -11.06 2.34 7.73
C TRP A 290 -11.59 2.87 6.40
N ASP A 291 -12.90 3.14 6.36
CA ASP A 291 -13.55 3.82 5.26
C ASP A 291 -14.65 4.77 5.78
N PRO A 292 -14.61 6.07 5.40
CA PRO A 292 -15.58 7.04 5.89
C PRO A 292 -17.04 6.73 5.49
N PHE A 293 -17.27 6.02 4.39
CA PHE A 293 -18.61 5.59 4.02
C PHE A 293 -19.17 4.52 4.96
N VAL A 294 -18.28 3.66 5.48
CA VAL A 294 -18.70 2.65 6.47
C VAL A 294 -19.16 3.32 7.76
N ALA A 295 -18.53 4.42 8.14
CA ALA A 295 -18.95 5.26 9.26
C ALA A 295 -20.40 5.73 9.17
N MET A 296 -20.93 5.88 7.95
CA MET A 296 -22.30 6.32 7.70
C MET A 296 -23.33 5.18 7.73
N LEU A 297 -22.87 3.92 7.86
CA LEU A 297 -23.79 2.75 7.87
C LEU A 297 -24.45 2.51 9.23
N GLY A 298 -24.01 3.19 10.28
CA GLY A 298 -24.61 3.16 11.61
C GLY A 298 -23.60 2.84 12.74
N ASP A 299 -24.05 3.03 13.98
CA ASP A 299 -23.21 2.95 15.20
C ASP A 299 -22.82 1.51 15.60
N HIS A 300 -23.22 0.52 14.82
CA HIS A 300 -22.93 -0.90 15.06
C HIS A 300 -21.61 -1.38 14.43
N ILE A 301 -20.82 -0.47 13.87
CA ILE A 301 -19.55 -0.80 13.20
C ILE A 301 -18.38 -0.10 13.89
N GLU A 302 -17.49 -0.88 14.47
CA GLU A 302 -16.17 -0.44 14.97
C GLU A 302 -15.14 -0.62 13.87
N MET A 303 -14.19 0.32 13.74
CA MET A 303 -13.17 0.25 12.70
C MET A 303 -11.76 0.44 13.25
N VAL A 304 -10.80 -0.20 12.61
CA VAL A 304 -9.36 -0.02 12.84
C VAL A 304 -8.74 0.63 11.63
N ARG A 305 -8.12 1.80 11.82
CA ARG A 305 -7.38 2.50 10.78
C ARG A 305 -5.89 2.24 10.90
N GLN A 306 -5.27 1.69 9.87
CA GLN A 306 -3.82 1.58 9.80
C GLN A 306 -3.19 2.98 9.65
N ASP A 307 -2.13 3.28 10.43
CA ASP A 307 -1.47 4.59 10.42
C ASP A 307 -0.50 4.70 9.25
N VAL A 308 -1.06 4.86 8.04
CA VAL A 308 -0.31 4.95 6.79
C VAL A 308 0.76 6.04 6.81
N PRO A 309 0.51 7.26 7.34
CA PRO A 309 1.56 8.27 7.46
C PRO A 309 2.78 7.77 8.22
N LYS A 310 2.59 7.20 9.42
CA LYS A 310 3.71 6.68 10.22
C LYS A 310 4.39 5.47 9.56
N MET A 311 3.63 4.62 8.88
CA MET A 311 4.21 3.50 8.13
C MET A 311 5.15 4.02 7.03
N LEU A 312 4.74 5.01 6.24
CA LEU A 312 5.57 5.57 5.18
C LEU A 312 6.73 6.41 5.72
N GLU A 313 6.56 7.13 6.83
CA GLU A 313 7.67 7.80 7.54
C GLU A 313 8.75 6.77 7.95
N ALA A 314 8.35 5.63 8.51
CA ALA A 314 9.28 4.56 8.86
C ALA A 314 9.99 3.96 7.63
N VAL A 315 9.26 3.72 6.53
CA VAL A 315 9.84 3.24 5.26
C VAL A 315 10.90 4.22 4.75
N PHE A 316 10.58 5.50 4.66
CA PHE A 316 11.54 6.51 4.20
C PHE A 316 12.68 6.73 5.20
N GLY A 317 12.45 6.58 6.50
CA GLY A 317 13.51 6.57 7.52
C GLY A 317 14.54 5.45 7.29
N ILE A 318 14.08 4.24 6.93
CA ILE A 318 14.95 3.11 6.55
C ILE A 318 15.72 3.45 5.25
N ILE A 319 15.05 4.03 4.26
CA ILE A 319 15.68 4.40 2.99
C ILE A 319 16.73 5.47 3.19
N ASP A 320 16.42 6.53 3.94
CA ASP A 320 17.28 7.69 4.17
C ASP A 320 18.52 7.33 5.03
N SER A 321 18.34 6.45 6.04
CA SER A 321 19.46 5.96 6.87
C SER A 321 20.38 4.98 6.16
N GLY A 322 19.91 4.36 5.09
CA GLY A 322 20.63 3.29 4.41
C GLY A 322 20.69 1.98 5.20
N ALA A 323 19.85 1.83 6.23
CA ALA A 323 19.80 0.63 7.06
C ALA A 323 19.47 -0.62 6.22
N THR A 324 20.19 -1.71 6.52
CA THR A 324 20.04 -3.02 5.87
C THR A 324 19.66 -4.12 6.88
N ASP A 325 19.52 -3.73 8.15
CA ASP A 325 19.15 -4.66 9.21
C ASP A 325 17.77 -5.25 8.94
N LEU A 326 17.65 -6.57 9.09
CA LEU A 326 16.41 -7.31 8.85
C LEU A 326 15.40 -7.10 9.99
N THR A 327 15.05 -5.85 10.23
CA THR A 327 14.11 -5.44 11.28
C THR A 327 12.68 -5.42 10.77
N VAL A 328 11.73 -5.80 11.62
CA VAL A 328 10.30 -5.62 11.39
C VAL A 328 9.82 -4.50 12.31
N VAL A 329 9.50 -3.36 11.70
CA VAL A 329 8.93 -2.21 12.41
C VAL A 329 7.41 -2.35 12.42
N GLN A 330 6.83 -2.50 13.60
CA GLN A 330 5.38 -2.59 13.78
C GLN A 330 4.83 -1.23 14.17
N ILE A 331 3.85 -0.73 13.41
CA ILE A 331 3.17 0.55 13.65
C ILE A 331 1.80 0.27 14.27
N PRO A 332 1.53 0.76 15.50
CA PRO A 332 0.22 0.61 16.11
C PRO A 332 -0.87 1.25 15.23
N PRO A 333 -1.96 0.53 14.95
CA PRO A 333 -3.10 1.11 14.26
C PRO A 333 -3.92 2.02 15.19
N ILE A 334 -4.76 2.83 14.62
CA ILE A 334 -5.67 3.73 15.30
C ILE A 334 -7.04 3.07 15.38
N VAL A 335 -7.55 2.84 16.59
CA VAL A 335 -8.89 2.30 16.78
C VAL A 335 -9.85 3.47 16.98
N GLU A 336 -10.58 3.80 15.94
CA GLU A 336 -11.53 4.91 15.93
C GLU A 336 -12.92 4.46 16.39
N LYS A 337 -13.52 5.23 17.32
CA LYS A 337 -14.97 5.22 17.47
C LYS A 337 -15.56 6.08 16.36
N ILE A 338 -16.48 5.51 15.64
CA ILE A 338 -17.37 6.27 14.78
C ILE A 338 -18.40 6.89 15.73
N GLY A 339 -18.22 8.19 16.00
CA GLY A 339 -19.14 8.96 16.81
C GLY A 339 -20.10 9.75 15.93
#